data_52790e5ef0a7df369ba3e656288024b9
#
_entry.id   52790e5ef0a7df369ba3e656288024b9
#
_cell.length_a   1.000
_cell.length_b   1.000
_cell.length_c   1.000
_cell.angle_alpha   90.00
_cell.angle_beta   90.00
_cell.angle_gamma   90.00
#
_symmetry.space_group_name_H-M   'P 1'
#
loop_
_entity.id
_entity.type
_entity.pdbx_description
1 polymer ?
#
loop_
_entity_poly.entity_id
_entity_poly.type
_entity_poly.pdbx_seq_one_letter_code
_entity_poly.pdbx_strand_id
1 'polypeptide(L)'
;MPAVATVETSRGERYPFAVDPYEVKTLVERAVDMLYRFNSAAADGFDESLASPSAEACGWCPFRIACHPFFQAYDEAWEISHAVLFAVESADVREHGAHVEGIVHLPLWRVDQKFTSTAFPFHNIPAVGETWGAADYVGRGSSAVAAWNTMAFRWP
;
A
#
# COMPACT_ATOMS: atom_id res chain seq x y z
N MET A 1 -9.82 -28.63 31.23
CA MET A 1 -8.39 -28.69 30.86
C MET A 1 -8.14 -27.62 29.79
N PRO A 2 -7.09 -26.83 29.91
CA PRO A 2 -6.75 -25.90 28.84
C PRO A 2 -6.41 -26.70 27.57
N ALA A 3 -6.89 -26.23 26.42
CA ALA A 3 -6.48 -26.79 25.14
C ALA A 3 -5.02 -26.35 24.86
N VAL A 4 -4.24 -27.23 24.27
CA VAL A 4 -2.88 -26.94 23.88
C VAL A 4 -2.80 -27.00 22.35
N ALA A 5 -2.40 -25.90 21.73
CA ALA A 5 -2.06 -25.88 20.32
C ALA A 5 -0.53 -25.92 20.14
N THR A 6 -0.11 -26.38 19.00
CA THR A 6 1.31 -26.43 18.65
C THR A 6 1.53 -25.77 17.30
N VAL A 7 2.43 -24.80 17.23
CA VAL A 7 2.92 -24.24 15.96
C VAL A 7 4.18 -25.00 15.56
N GLU A 8 4.22 -25.50 14.35
CA GLU A 8 5.41 -26.10 13.76
C GLU A 8 5.97 -25.13 12.71
N THR A 9 7.25 -24.81 12.84
CA THR A 9 7.94 -23.95 11.87
C THR A 9 8.36 -24.75 10.64
N SER A 10 8.70 -24.07 9.56
CA SER A 10 9.28 -24.68 8.36
C SER A 10 10.59 -25.45 8.59
N ARG A 11 11.21 -25.29 9.78
CA ARG A 11 12.41 -26.01 10.22
C ARG A 11 12.09 -27.23 11.10
N GLY A 12 10.78 -27.53 11.30
CA GLY A 12 10.34 -28.66 12.13
C GLY A 12 10.39 -28.39 13.64
N GLU A 13 10.66 -27.17 14.07
CA GLU A 13 10.61 -26.78 15.48
C GLU A 13 9.16 -26.66 15.93
N ARG A 14 8.84 -27.15 17.13
CA ARG A 14 7.47 -27.17 17.66
C ARG A 14 7.39 -26.33 18.93
N TYR A 15 6.45 -25.39 18.93
CA TYR A 15 6.18 -24.50 20.05
C TYR A 15 4.77 -24.73 20.58
N PRO A 16 4.62 -25.46 21.71
CA PRO A 16 3.33 -25.62 22.36
C PRO A 16 2.94 -24.32 23.09
N PHE A 17 1.66 -23.95 23.01
CA PHE A 17 1.11 -22.83 23.76
C PHE A 17 -0.29 -23.17 24.27
N ALA A 18 -0.63 -22.60 25.44
CA ALA A 18 -1.96 -22.74 26.00
C ALA A 18 -2.96 -21.91 25.18
N VAL A 19 -4.10 -22.50 24.87
CA VAL A 19 -5.19 -21.83 24.15
C VAL A 19 -6.33 -21.58 25.13
N ASP A 20 -6.74 -20.33 25.27
CA ASP A 20 -7.98 -19.99 25.96
C ASP A 20 -9.15 -20.17 24.99
N PRO A 21 -10.09 -21.11 25.25
CA PRO A 21 -11.25 -21.33 24.39
C PRO A 21 -12.15 -20.10 24.26
N TYR A 22 -12.18 -19.24 25.27
CA TYR A 22 -12.97 -18.02 25.25
C TYR A 22 -12.36 -16.98 24.29
N GLU A 23 -11.04 -16.79 24.36
CA GLU A 23 -10.33 -15.90 23.42
C GLU A 23 -10.48 -16.39 21.99
N VAL A 24 -10.34 -17.69 21.75
CA VAL A 24 -10.52 -18.26 20.40
C VAL A 24 -11.95 -18.04 19.91
N LYS A 25 -12.96 -18.26 20.74
CA LYS A 25 -14.35 -18.02 20.37
C LYS A 25 -14.56 -16.56 19.98
N THR A 26 -14.09 -15.63 20.80
CA THR A 26 -14.19 -14.18 20.55
C THR A 26 -13.49 -13.79 19.23
N LEU A 27 -12.31 -14.35 18.96
CA LEU A 27 -11.57 -14.12 17.72
C LEU A 27 -12.33 -14.62 16.51
N VAL A 28 -12.92 -15.83 16.59
CA VAL A 28 -13.72 -16.41 15.50
C VAL A 28 -14.97 -15.59 15.24
N GLU A 29 -15.70 -15.18 16.29
CA GLU A 29 -16.91 -14.34 16.15
C GLU A 29 -16.56 -13.01 15.47
N ARG A 30 -15.45 -12.37 15.87
CA ARG A 30 -14.96 -11.15 15.25
C ARG A 30 -14.56 -11.36 13.78
N ALA A 31 -13.87 -12.46 13.47
CA ALA A 31 -13.47 -12.78 12.10
C ALA A 31 -14.70 -13.03 11.19
N VAL A 32 -15.71 -13.72 11.69
CA VAL A 32 -16.98 -13.95 10.99
C VAL A 32 -17.71 -12.63 10.73
N ASP A 33 -17.82 -11.74 11.74
CA ASP A 33 -18.44 -10.43 11.56
C ASP A 33 -17.72 -9.59 10.50
N MET A 34 -16.39 -9.56 10.56
CA MET A 34 -15.59 -8.86 9.55
C MET A 34 -15.81 -9.42 8.15
N LEU A 35 -15.88 -10.74 8.00
CA LEU A 35 -16.17 -11.41 6.71
C LEU A 35 -17.56 -11.05 6.18
N TYR A 36 -18.56 -11.04 7.04
CA TYR A 36 -19.90 -10.62 6.66
C TYR A 36 -19.95 -9.17 6.17
N ARG A 37 -19.31 -8.26 6.90
CA ARG A 37 -19.24 -6.85 6.54
C ARG A 37 -18.51 -6.67 5.20
N PHE A 38 -17.39 -7.35 5.02
CA PHE A 38 -16.62 -7.33 3.76
C PHE A 38 -17.46 -7.86 2.59
N ASN A 39 -18.12 -9.02 2.75
CA ASN A 39 -18.91 -9.63 1.68
C ASN A 39 -20.14 -8.78 1.33
N SER A 40 -20.79 -8.14 2.32
CA SER A 40 -21.91 -7.23 2.05
C SER A 40 -21.45 -6.02 1.25
N ALA A 41 -20.36 -5.38 1.65
CA ALA A 41 -19.82 -4.23 0.95
C ALA A 41 -19.28 -4.60 -0.44
N ALA A 42 -18.69 -5.78 -0.60
CA ALA A 42 -18.25 -6.28 -1.92
C ALA A 42 -19.44 -6.57 -2.86
N ALA A 43 -20.59 -6.99 -2.33
CA ALA A 43 -21.80 -7.20 -3.12
C ALA A 43 -22.46 -5.90 -3.60
N ASP A 44 -22.34 -4.83 -2.81
CA ASP A 44 -22.87 -3.50 -3.11
C ASP A 44 -21.93 -2.66 -4.00
N GLY A 45 -20.77 -3.20 -4.35
CA GLY A 45 -19.66 -2.53 -5.04
C GLY A 45 -18.57 -2.14 -4.05
N PHE A 46 -17.33 -2.17 -4.50
CA PHE A 46 -16.17 -1.87 -3.65
C PHE A 46 -16.26 -0.42 -3.14
N ASP A 47 -16.45 -0.24 -1.86
CA ASP A 47 -16.49 1.07 -1.21
C ASP A 47 -15.16 1.31 -0.46
N GLU A 48 -14.61 2.50 -0.62
CA GLU A 48 -13.42 2.97 0.10
C GLU A 48 -13.60 2.95 1.62
N SER A 49 -14.85 2.95 2.12
CA SER A 49 -15.17 2.84 3.56
C SER A 49 -14.70 1.54 4.21
N LEU A 50 -14.38 0.51 3.41
CA LEU A 50 -13.80 -0.74 3.90
C LEU A 50 -12.31 -0.63 4.24
N ALA A 51 -11.65 0.39 3.74
CA ALA A 51 -10.25 0.61 4.05
C ALA A 51 -10.09 1.11 5.50
N SER A 52 -9.19 0.48 6.24
CA SER A 52 -8.78 0.91 7.57
C SER A 52 -7.29 1.18 7.57
N PRO A 53 -6.86 2.32 7.01
CA PRO A 53 -5.44 2.63 6.85
C PRO A 53 -4.77 2.82 8.21
N SER A 54 -3.65 2.12 8.40
CA SER A 54 -2.76 2.25 9.54
C SER A 54 -1.33 1.95 9.11
N ALA A 55 -0.34 2.41 9.85
CA ALA A 55 1.07 2.13 9.57
C ALA A 55 1.32 0.61 9.46
N GLU A 56 0.77 -0.17 10.39
CA GLU A 56 0.94 -1.62 10.43
C GLU A 56 0.28 -2.31 9.23
N ALA A 57 -1.00 -2.02 8.95
CA ALA A 57 -1.75 -2.66 7.87
C ALA A 57 -1.21 -2.25 6.49
N CYS A 58 -0.93 -0.96 6.29
CA CYS A 58 -0.51 -0.43 5.00
C CYS A 58 0.96 -0.74 4.67
N GLY A 59 1.81 -0.95 5.67
CA GLY A 59 3.21 -1.34 5.47
C GLY A 59 3.36 -2.61 4.63
N TRP A 60 2.44 -3.55 4.76
CA TRP A 60 2.44 -4.84 4.06
C TRP A 60 1.41 -4.94 2.92
N CYS A 61 0.56 -3.94 2.74
CA CYS A 61 -0.51 -3.98 1.76
C CYS A 61 0.02 -3.75 0.34
N PRO A 62 -0.08 -4.72 -0.57
CA PRO A 62 0.36 -4.56 -1.96
C PRO A 62 -0.53 -3.59 -2.75
N PHE A 63 -1.75 -3.30 -2.27
CA PHE A 63 -2.71 -2.42 -2.93
C PHE A 63 -2.64 -0.97 -2.46
N ARG A 64 -1.72 -0.62 -1.54
CA ARG A 64 -1.65 0.74 -0.97
C ARG A 64 -1.53 1.84 -2.03
N ILE A 65 -0.84 1.58 -3.14
CA ILE A 65 -0.67 2.55 -4.24
C ILE A 65 -1.96 2.83 -5.03
N ALA A 66 -2.97 1.99 -4.90
CA ALA A 66 -4.30 2.14 -5.50
C ALA A 66 -5.37 2.52 -4.46
N CYS A 67 -4.98 2.81 -3.22
CA CYS A 67 -5.90 3.05 -2.11
C CYS A 67 -5.93 4.53 -1.73
N HIS A 68 -7.00 5.23 -2.10
CA HIS A 68 -7.16 6.65 -1.77
C HIS A 68 -7.21 6.92 -0.25
N PRO A 69 -7.96 6.13 0.57
CA PRO A 69 -7.92 6.27 2.02
C PRO A 69 -6.51 6.14 2.62
N PHE A 70 -5.65 5.28 2.04
CA PHE A 70 -4.24 5.21 2.46
C PHE A 70 -3.54 6.55 2.26
N PHE A 71 -3.62 7.15 1.08
CA PHE A 71 -2.93 8.42 0.80
C PHE A 71 -3.46 9.58 1.64
N GLN A 72 -4.75 9.57 1.99
CA GLN A 72 -5.35 10.57 2.88
C GLN A 72 -4.87 10.44 4.33
N ALA A 73 -4.69 9.21 4.81
CA ALA A 73 -4.28 8.93 6.18
C ALA A 73 -2.75 8.86 6.36
N TYR A 74 -1.99 8.72 5.26
CA TYR A 74 -0.55 8.50 5.31
C TYR A 74 0.18 9.67 5.97
N ASP A 75 0.76 9.39 7.12
CA ASP A 75 1.50 10.34 7.94
C ASP A 75 3.02 10.12 7.80
N GLU A 76 3.81 11.19 7.93
CA GLU A 76 5.26 11.13 7.87
C GLU A 76 5.85 10.24 8.97
N ALA A 77 5.18 10.15 10.12
CA ALA A 77 5.60 9.31 11.23
C ALA A 77 5.39 7.80 10.97
N TRP A 78 4.72 7.42 9.90
CA TRP A 78 4.59 6.01 9.55
C TRP A 78 5.92 5.49 8.99
N GLU A 79 6.55 4.58 9.70
CA GLU A 79 7.81 3.94 9.31
C GLU A 79 7.60 2.89 8.20
N ILE A 80 6.92 3.28 7.13
CA ILE A 80 6.67 2.45 5.95
C ILE A 80 7.37 3.04 4.72
N SER A 81 7.48 2.23 3.67
CA SER A 81 8.06 2.69 2.40
C SER A 81 7.32 3.92 1.87
N HIS A 82 8.08 4.88 1.37
CA HIS A 82 7.51 6.09 0.81
C HIS A 82 6.50 5.81 -0.31
N ALA A 83 5.38 6.52 -0.27
CA ALA A 83 4.37 6.48 -1.30
C ALA A 83 3.88 7.90 -1.65
N VAL A 84 3.61 8.15 -2.91
CA VAL A 84 3.07 9.42 -3.42
C VAL A 84 2.02 9.18 -4.49
N LEU A 85 1.06 10.10 -4.56
CA LEU A 85 0.16 10.28 -5.68
C LEU A 85 0.57 11.57 -6.39
N PHE A 86 0.84 11.51 -7.69
CA PHE A 86 1.35 12.65 -8.44
C PHE A 86 0.68 12.77 -9.81
N ALA A 87 0.56 14.01 -10.32
CA ALA A 87 0.18 14.26 -11.70
C ALA A 87 1.42 14.34 -12.57
N VAL A 88 1.35 13.72 -13.73
CA VAL A 88 2.44 13.69 -14.72
C VAL A 88 2.51 15.02 -15.46
N GLU A 89 3.66 15.70 -15.39
CA GLU A 89 3.93 16.94 -16.14
C GLU A 89 4.69 16.66 -17.44
N SER A 90 5.62 15.70 -17.43
CA SER A 90 6.37 15.29 -18.60
C SER A 90 6.69 13.80 -18.57
N ALA A 91 6.77 13.18 -19.75
CA ALA A 91 7.17 11.80 -19.92
C ALA A 91 7.94 11.64 -21.24
N ASP A 92 9.22 11.28 -21.15
CA ASP A 92 10.11 11.04 -22.28
C ASP A 92 10.45 9.54 -22.38
N VAL A 93 10.09 8.93 -23.49
CA VAL A 93 10.42 7.52 -23.76
C VAL A 93 11.91 7.35 -24.00
N ARG A 94 12.53 6.37 -23.35
CA ARG A 94 13.93 6.01 -23.48
C ARG A 94 14.09 4.51 -23.75
N GLU A 95 15.28 4.09 -24.14
CA GLU A 95 15.57 2.69 -24.49
C GLU A 95 15.21 1.68 -23.35
N HIS A 96 15.35 2.10 -22.09
CA HIS A 96 15.14 1.23 -20.91
C HIS A 96 14.04 1.74 -19.99
N GLY A 97 12.98 2.37 -20.52
CA GLY A 97 11.87 2.91 -19.77
C GLY A 97 11.53 4.34 -20.14
N ALA A 98 10.87 5.07 -19.24
CA ALA A 98 10.54 6.47 -19.46
C ALA A 98 11.18 7.36 -18.38
N HIS A 99 11.64 8.54 -18.79
CA HIS A 99 11.89 9.62 -17.85
C HIS A 99 10.55 10.31 -17.58
N VAL A 100 10.11 10.33 -16.32
CA VAL A 100 8.83 10.90 -15.92
C VAL A 100 9.08 11.96 -14.85
N GLU A 101 8.47 13.11 -15.03
CA GLU A 101 8.38 14.15 -14.01
C GLU A 101 6.94 14.45 -13.69
N GLY A 102 6.65 14.78 -12.43
CA GLY A 102 5.31 15.11 -11.99
C GLY A 102 5.30 15.89 -10.68
N ILE A 103 4.14 16.38 -10.31
CA ILE A 103 3.91 17.11 -9.05
C ILE A 103 3.09 16.23 -8.12
N VAL A 104 3.57 16.12 -6.89
CA VAL A 104 2.91 15.32 -5.85
C VAL A 104 1.68 16.04 -5.32
N HIS A 105 0.57 15.32 -5.23
CA HIS A 105 -0.69 15.78 -4.67
C HIS A 105 -0.97 15.19 -3.29
N LEU A 106 -0.53 13.96 -3.03
CA LEU A 106 -0.70 13.26 -1.76
C LEU A 106 0.57 12.44 -1.44
N PRO A 107 0.90 12.23 -0.18
CA PRO A 107 0.21 12.76 1.00
C PRO A 107 0.38 14.28 1.15
N LEU A 108 -0.48 14.94 1.93
CA LEU A 108 -0.51 16.40 2.05
C LEU A 108 0.80 17.02 2.55
N TRP A 109 1.58 16.32 3.35
CA TRP A 109 2.89 16.77 3.81
C TRP A 109 3.98 16.75 2.72
N ARG A 110 3.68 16.21 1.53
CA ARG A 110 4.54 16.19 0.33
C ARG A 110 3.96 16.95 -0.86
N VAL A 111 2.85 17.61 -0.67
CA VAL A 111 2.20 18.39 -1.74
C VAL A 111 3.21 19.37 -2.37
N ASP A 112 3.11 19.55 -3.69
CA ASP A 112 3.99 20.40 -4.51
C ASP A 112 5.46 19.93 -4.61
N GLN A 113 5.83 18.79 -4.04
CA GLN A 113 7.14 18.19 -4.29
C GLN A 113 7.20 17.60 -5.70
N LYS A 114 8.39 17.66 -6.31
CA LYS A 114 8.63 16.99 -7.58
C LYS A 114 8.79 15.48 -7.39
N PHE A 115 8.06 14.71 -8.20
CA PHE A 115 8.38 13.32 -8.45
C PHE A 115 9.21 13.23 -9.73
N THR A 116 10.33 12.50 -9.69
CA THR A 116 11.21 12.31 -10.86
C THR A 116 11.60 10.85 -10.96
N SER A 117 11.42 10.25 -12.12
CA SER A 117 11.94 8.92 -12.43
C SER A 117 12.84 9.00 -13.66
N THR A 118 14.01 8.38 -13.60
CA THR A 118 14.93 8.29 -14.76
C THR A 118 14.74 7.01 -15.57
N ALA A 119 14.06 6.02 -14.99
CA ALA A 119 13.76 4.73 -15.61
C ALA A 119 12.45 4.21 -15.04
N PHE A 120 11.35 4.84 -15.43
CA PHE A 120 10.01 4.39 -15.04
C PHE A 120 9.77 3.01 -15.66
N PRO A 121 9.73 1.91 -14.86
CA PRO A 121 9.91 0.54 -15.39
C PRO A 121 8.61 -0.08 -15.93
N PHE A 122 7.68 0.70 -16.50
CA PHE A 122 6.34 0.19 -16.76
C PHE A 122 6.08 -0.08 -18.23
N HIS A 123 5.29 -1.13 -18.45
CA HIS A 123 4.74 -1.50 -19.75
C HIS A 123 3.80 -0.43 -20.33
N ASN A 124 3.26 0.44 -19.47
CA ASN A 124 2.46 1.59 -19.86
C ASN A 124 3.20 2.87 -19.49
N ILE A 125 3.64 3.62 -20.49
CA ILE A 125 4.30 4.91 -20.29
C ILE A 125 3.22 5.91 -19.84
N PRO A 126 3.45 6.62 -18.72
CA PRO A 126 2.54 7.66 -18.25
C PRO A 126 2.38 8.76 -19.28
N ALA A 127 1.14 9.20 -19.51
CA ALA A 127 0.87 10.37 -20.34
C ALA A 127 0.76 11.64 -19.49
N VAL A 128 1.11 12.78 -20.08
CA VAL A 128 0.96 14.10 -19.43
C VAL A 128 -0.49 14.32 -19.02
N GLY A 129 -0.71 14.76 -17.78
CA GLY A 129 -2.02 14.96 -17.19
C GLY A 129 -2.63 13.74 -16.52
N GLU A 130 -2.03 12.54 -16.64
CA GLU A 130 -2.47 11.37 -15.88
C GLU A 130 -2.04 11.48 -14.43
N THR A 131 -2.84 10.86 -13.55
CA THR A 131 -2.50 10.70 -12.12
C THR A 131 -1.97 9.30 -11.87
N TRP A 132 -0.85 9.22 -11.17
CA TRP A 132 -0.19 7.95 -10.84
C TRP A 132 0.15 7.87 -9.37
N GLY A 133 -0.05 6.69 -8.77
CA GLY A 133 0.48 6.33 -7.45
C GLY A 133 1.83 5.62 -7.60
N ALA A 134 2.79 5.97 -6.79
CA ALA A 134 4.07 5.26 -6.71
C ALA A 134 4.46 4.98 -5.26
N ALA A 135 5.06 3.82 -5.02
CA ALA A 135 5.61 3.45 -3.72
C ALA A 135 7.00 2.80 -3.87
N ASP A 136 7.70 2.67 -2.74
CA ASP A 136 9.05 2.09 -2.66
C ASP A 136 10.10 2.88 -3.47
N TYR A 137 9.94 4.20 -3.51
CA TYR A 137 10.93 5.09 -4.11
C TYR A 137 11.91 5.65 -3.05
N VAL A 138 12.99 6.24 -3.51
CA VAL A 138 13.99 6.88 -2.66
C VAL A 138 13.70 8.38 -2.59
N GLY A 139 13.43 8.91 -1.38
CA GLY A 139 13.33 10.34 -1.15
C GLY A 139 14.71 11.01 -1.19
N ARG A 140 14.84 12.12 -1.93
CA ARG A 140 16.06 12.96 -1.96
C ARG A 140 15.68 14.43 -1.79
N GLY A 141 15.76 14.92 -0.54
CA GLY A 141 15.38 16.30 -0.22
C GLY A 141 13.91 16.58 -0.59
N SER A 142 13.69 17.58 -1.44
CA SER A 142 12.35 17.96 -1.94
C SER A 142 11.88 17.14 -3.13
N SER A 143 12.56 16.06 -3.50
CA SER A 143 12.20 15.22 -4.64
C SER A 143 12.03 13.77 -4.26
N ALA A 144 11.09 13.09 -4.91
CA ALA A 144 10.93 11.66 -4.87
C ALA A 144 11.55 11.05 -6.13
N VAL A 145 12.40 10.05 -6.00
CA VAL A 145 13.10 9.42 -7.13
C VAL A 145 12.74 7.95 -7.19
N ALA A 146 12.18 7.50 -8.30
CA ALA A 146 11.88 6.10 -8.51
C ALA A 146 13.17 5.25 -8.52
N ALA A 147 13.13 4.13 -7.80
CA ALA A 147 14.14 3.10 -7.77
C ALA A 147 13.70 1.89 -8.60
N TRP A 148 14.59 0.92 -8.79
CA TRP A 148 14.30 -0.30 -9.57
C TRP A 148 13.12 -1.13 -9.03
N ASN A 149 12.80 -1.01 -7.75
CA ASN A 149 11.71 -1.71 -7.08
C ASN A 149 10.46 -0.83 -6.88
N THR A 150 10.42 0.37 -7.45
CA THR A 150 9.25 1.26 -7.34
C THR A 150 8.04 0.61 -7.97
N MET A 151 6.98 0.46 -7.19
CA MET A 151 5.67 0.07 -7.68
C MET A 151 4.90 1.29 -8.17
N ALA A 152 4.09 1.16 -9.20
CA ALA A 152 3.21 2.24 -9.62
C ALA A 152 1.88 1.74 -10.16
N PHE A 153 0.90 2.62 -10.08
CA PHE A 153 -0.47 2.37 -10.47
C PHE A 153 -1.06 3.65 -11.11
N ARG A 154 -1.69 3.49 -12.28
CA ARG A 154 -2.41 4.59 -12.93
C ARG A 154 -3.78 4.74 -12.27
N TRP A 155 -4.05 5.92 -11.76
CA TRP A 155 -5.35 6.27 -11.22
C TRP A 155 -6.34 6.62 -12.35
N PRO A 156 -7.61 6.22 -12.18
CA PRO A 156 -8.65 6.52 -13.16
C PRO A 156 -8.97 8.01 -13.30
#